data_8eb3054719919276ba1e25292de790ab
#
_entry.id   8eb3054719919276ba1e25292de790ab
#
_cell.length_a   1.000
_cell.length_b   1.000
_cell.length_c   1.000
_cell.angle_alpha   90.00
_cell.angle_beta   90.00
_cell.angle_gamma   90.00
#
_symmetry.space_group_name_H-M   'P 1'
#
loop_
_entity.id
_entity.type
_entity.pdbx_description
1 polymer ?
#
loop_
_entity_poly.entity_id
_entity_poly.type
_entity_poly.pdbx_seq_one_letter_code
_entity_poly.pdbx_strand_id
1 'polypeptide(L)'
;MTLAGGALALAALGAAALPAWRETRRQDVAGLQTNAPGQFADLSQGRTHYQWSGPEEAPIVVCVHGLTTPSFVWRGLIPHLTAAGARVLSYDLYGRGFSDAPPGRQTGAFFTRQLSDLLAHEGIDAPVTFVGYSMGGAIVTCFAAAHPDRVHRLALVAPAGLGHDLGPIARFTTGVPVLGDWLFHMMYPRQLRAGIAAERALPSSVQGITDLQLAQLDRRGFLRSVLSSLRGILHAPLEAEHRKIAGTGIPVTAVWGREDKVIPLGALRALARWNPAARQEVIDGAGHGLTYTHTDQLARALDL
;
A
#
# COMPACT_ATOMS: atom_id res chain seq x y z
N MET A 1 22.53 43.21 -15.89
CA MET A 1 21.43 42.21 -15.95
C MET A 1 20.19 42.92 -16.48
N THR A 2 19.67 42.51 -17.59
CA THR A 2 18.50 43.16 -18.23
C THR A 2 17.24 42.78 -17.41
N LEU A 3 16.22 43.66 -17.39
CA LEU A 3 14.93 43.43 -16.70
C LEU A 3 14.31 42.09 -17.13
N ALA A 4 14.49 41.65 -18.39
CA ALA A 4 14.06 40.38 -18.91
C ALA A 4 14.76 39.19 -18.22
N GLY A 5 16.05 39.29 -17.93
CA GLY A 5 16.79 38.24 -17.20
C GLY A 5 16.34 38.09 -15.74
N GLY A 6 15.98 39.20 -15.08
CA GLY A 6 15.41 39.20 -13.76
C GLY A 6 14.03 38.53 -13.69
N ALA A 7 13.15 38.82 -14.66
CA ALA A 7 11.83 38.24 -14.76
C ALA A 7 11.87 36.71 -15.02
N LEU A 8 12.77 36.23 -15.88
CA LEU A 8 12.98 34.81 -16.15
C LEU A 8 13.51 34.08 -14.90
N ALA A 9 14.45 34.67 -14.18
CA ALA A 9 14.97 34.08 -12.93
C ALA A 9 13.89 33.95 -11.87
N LEU A 10 13.06 34.97 -11.66
CA LEU A 10 11.93 34.93 -10.73
C LEU A 10 10.89 33.87 -11.12
N ALA A 11 10.57 33.74 -12.40
CA ALA A 11 9.66 32.72 -12.91
C ALA A 11 10.22 31.29 -12.66
N ALA A 12 11.52 31.09 -12.90
CA ALA A 12 12.19 29.82 -12.64
C ALA A 12 12.20 29.45 -11.15
N LEU A 13 12.48 30.42 -10.28
CA LEU A 13 12.42 30.22 -8.82
C LEU A 13 10.99 29.90 -8.34
N GLY A 14 9.98 30.61 -8.85
CA GLY A 14 8.58 30.35 -8.56
C GLY A 14 8.15 28.94 -9.00
N ALA A 15 8.57 28.51 -10.22
CA ALA A 15 8.33 27.17 -10.71
C ALA A 15 9.01 26.10 -9.86
N ALA A 16 10.24 26.31 -9.45
CA ALA A 16 10.98 25.41 -8.58
C ALA A 16 10.34 25.26 -7.18
N ALA A 17 9.81 26.36 -6.63
CA ALA A 17 9.16 26.38 -5.31
C ALA A 17 7.73 25.83 -5.32
N LEU A 18 7.09 25.67 -6.48
CA LEU A 18 5.67 25.32 -6.60
C LEU A 18 5.28 24.00 -5.91
N PRO A 19 6.06 22.90 -5.97
CA PRO A 19 5.73 21.68 -5.24
C PRO A 19 5.71 21.88 -3.72
N ALA A 20 6.70 22.58 -3.19
CA ALA A 20 6.79 22.89 -1.76
C ALA A 20 5.61 23.77 -1.30
N TRP A 21 5.29 24.82 -2.06
CA TRP A 21 4.15 25.68 -1.78
C TRP A 21 2.82 24.91 -1.81
N ARG A 22 2.61 24.01 -2.80
CA ARG A 22 1.41 23.15 -2.85
C ARG A 22 1.34 22.23 -1.63
N GLU A 23 2.47 21.69 -1.19
CA GLU A 23 2.53 20.80 -0.04
C GLU A 23 2.12 21.50 1.26
N THR A 24 2.51 22.77 1.46
CA THR A 24 2.08 23.56 2.65
C THR A 24 0.58 23.87 2.67
N ARG A 25 -0.09 23.81 1.51
CA ARG A 25 -1.54 24.05 1.40
C ARG A 25 -2.39 22.81 1.64
N ARG A 26 -1.78 21.63 1.77
CA ARG A 26 -2.47 20.39 2.05
C ARG A 26 -2.86 20.30 3.51
N GLN A 27 -3.87 19.46 3.76
CA GLN A 27 -4.36 19.20 5.12
C GLN A 27 -3.28 18.54 5.97
N ASP A 28 -3.09 19.05 7.16
CA ASP A 28 -2.21 18.44 8.14
C ASP A 28 -2.83 17.15 8.67
N VAL A 29 -1.99 16.16 8.94
CA VAL A 29 -2.44 14.85 9.46
C VAL A 29 -3.07 14.99 10.84
N ALA A 30 -2.56 15.87 11.70
CA ALA A 30 -3.13 16.10 13.02
C ALA A 30 -4.60 16.54 12.96
N GLY A 31 -4.95 17.41 12.00
CA GLY A 31 -6.32 17.82 11.76
C GLY A 31 -7.22 16.66 11.26
N LEU A 32 -6.66 15.78 10.43
CA LEU A 32 -7.38 14.59 9.94
C LEU A 32 -7.62 13.57 11.06
N GLN A 33 -6.69 13.43 12.01
CA GLN A 33 -6.78 12.49 13.13
C GLN A 33 -7.89 12.82 14.12
N THR A 34 -8.27 14.10 14.25
CA THR A 34 -9.25 14.58 15.24
C THR A 34 -10.61 13.87 15.14
N ASN A 35 -11.06 13.57 13.93
CA ASN A 35 -12.37 12.93 13.67
C ASN A 35 -12.20 11.57 12.97
N ALA A 36 -11.03 10.97 13.01
CA ALA A 36 -10.79 9.68 12.39
C ALA A 36 -11.52 8.57 13.17
N PRO A 37 -12.17 7.61 12.48
CA PRO A 37 -12.73 6.44 13.14
C PRO A 37 -11.58 5.51 13.61
N GLY A 38 -11.85 4.67 14.63
CA GLY A 38 -10.88 3.67 15.09
C GLY A 38 -9.94 4.20 16.17
N GLN A 39 -8.74 3.68 16.20
CA GLN A 39 -7.78 3.87 17.27
C GLN A 39 -6.42 4.33 16.73
N PHE A 40 -5.57 4.81 17.65
CA PHE A 40 -4.21 5.24 17.35
C PHE A 40 -3.21 4.61 18.30
N ALA A 41 -2.09 4.16 17.76
CA ALA A 41 -0.93 3.69 18.49
C ALA A 41 0.25 4.65 18.28
N ASP A 42 0.87 5.11 19.35
CA ASP A 42 2.12 5.87 19.30
C ASP A 42 3.27 4.87 19.22
N LEU A 43 3.77 4.62 18.00
CA LEU A 43 4.81 3.65 17.70
C LEU A 43 6.19 4.31 17.58
N SER A 44 7.25 3.50 17.48
CA SER A 44 8.64 3.98 17.48
C SER A 44 8.98 5.01 16.39
N GLN A 45 8.26 4.99 15.27
CA GLN A 45 8.52 5.87 14.12
C GLN A 45 7.48 6.99 13.97
N GLY A 46 6.34 6.93 14.67
CA GLY A 46 5.22 7.88 14.58
C GLY A 46 3.89 7.23 14.94
N ARG A 47 2.85 8.04 14.90
CA ARG A 47 1.50 7.62 15.25
C ARG A 47 0.86 6.83 14.11
N THR A 48 0.32 5.64 14.41
CA THR A 48 -0.35 4.75 13.46
C THR A 48 -1.83 4.65 13.77
N HIS A 49 -2.67 4.88 12.77
CA HIS A 49 -4.12 4.65 12.82
C HIS A 49 -4.42 3.19 12.52
N TYR A 50 -5.33 2.58 13.29
CA TYR A 50 -5.78 1.20 13.08
C TYR A 50 -7.22 0.98 13.52
N GLN A 51 -7.82 -0.11 13.07
CA GLN A 51 -9.18 -0.50 13.39
C GLN A 51 -9.27 -2.00 13.58
N TRP A 52 -10.07 -2.42 14.57
CA TRP A 52 -10.48 -3.78 14.79
C TRP A 52 -11.90 -4.03 14.27
N SER A 53 -12.14 -5.25 13.79
CA SER A 53 -13.47 -5.72 13.39
C SER A 53 -13.61 -7.20 13.69
N GLY A 54 -14.80 -7.66 14.08
CA GLY A 54 -15.08 -9.06 14.41
C GLY A 54 -14.96 -9.37 15.91
N PRO A 55 -15.24 -10.64 16.29
CA PRO A 55 -15.25 -11.08 17.70
C PRO A 55 -13.87 -11.02 18.33
N GLU A 56 -13.79 -10.66 19.61
CA GLU A 56 -12.53 -10.42 20.30
C GLU A 56 -11.63 -11.66 20.40
N GLU A 57 -12.24 -12.82 20.64
CA GLU A 57 -11.53 -14.10 20.82
C GLU A 57 -11.27 -14.88 19.52
N ALA A 58 -11.64 -14.30 18.36
CA ALA A 58 -11.49 -14.98 17.08
C ALA A 58 -10.03 -14.96 16.57
N PRO A 59 -9.64 -15.90 15.70
CA PRO A 59 -8.33 -15.90 15.05
C PRO A 59 -8.05 -14.57 14.33
N ILE A 60 -6.83 -14.04 14.50
CA ILE A 60 -6.47 -12.72 14.00
C ILE A 60 -6.04 -12.78 12.55
N VAL A 61 -6.63 -11.89 11.74
CA VAL A 61 -6.23 -11.56 10.36
C VAL A 61 -5.77 -10.11 10.30
N VAL A 62 -4.53 -9.88 9.88
CA VAL A 62 -3.95 -8.54 9.73
C VAL A 62 -3.97 -8.13 8.26
N CYS A 63 -4.67 -7.05 7.95
CA CYS A 63 -4.85 -6.54 6.59
C CYS A 63 -3.94 -5.35 6.30
N VAL A 64 -3.02 -5.50 5.32
CA VAL A 64 -2.01 -4.50 4.93
C VAL A 64 -2.30 -3.97 3.53
N HIS A 65 -2.64 -2.70 3.45
CA HIS A 65 -3.10 -2.05 2.21
C HIS A 65 -1.97 -1.66 1.23
N GLY A 66 -2.34 -1.18 0.04
CA GLY A 66 -1.45 -0.82 -1.05
C GLY A 66 -0.82 0.58 -0.96
N LEU A 67 -0.25 1.03 -2.09
CA LEU A 67 0.53 2.27 -2.18
C LEU A 67 -0.31 3.54 -1.99
N THR A 68 -1.51 3.59 -2.60
CA THR A 68 -2.32 4.82 -2.72
C THR A 68 -3.70 4.72 -2.11
N THR A 69 -4.11 3.53 -1.70
CA THR A 69 -5.44 3.27 -1.15
C THR A 69 -5.30 2.76 0.29
N PRO A 70 -5.52 3.61 1.31
CA PRO A 70 -5.43 3.26 2.72
C PRO A 70 -6.35 2.12 3.18
N SER A 71 -6.39 1.87 4.49
CA SER A 71 -7.12 0.75 5.12
C SER A 71 -8.59 0.65 4.74
N PHE A 72 -9.23 1.74 4.31
CA PHE A 72 -10.60 1.69 3.81
C PHE A 72 -10.80 0.77 2.60
N VAL A 73 -9.74 0.36 1.88
CA VAL A 73 -9.79 -0.63 0.81
C VAL A 73 -10.37 -1.97 1.26
N TRP A 74 -10.26 -2.26 2.56
CA TRP A 74 -10.69 -3.50 3.17
C TRP A 74 -12.15 -3.51 3.60
N ARG A 75 -12.87 -2.37 3.53
CA ARG A 75 -14.26 -2.26 3.99
C ARG A 75 -15.21 -3.26 3.34
N GLY A 76 -14.96 -3.63 2.09
CA GLY A 76 -15.72 -4.66 1.40
C GLY A 76 -15.35 -6.08 1.84
N LEU A 77 -14.07 -6.35 2.07
CA LEU A 77 -13.57 -7.70 2.42
C LEU A 77 -13.77 -8.03 3.91
N ILE A 78 -13.67 -7.06 4.81
CA ILE A 78 -13.80 -7.28 6.26
C ILE A 78 -15.08 -8.04 6.64
N PRO A 79 -16.27 -7.71 6.09
CA PRO A 79 -17.48 -8.48 6.40
C PRO A 79 -17.39 -9.97 6.05
N HIS A 80 -16.70 -10.34 4.97
CA HIS A 80 -16.47 -11.74 4.61
C HIS A 80 -15.53 -12.45 5.60
N LEU A 81 -14.45 -11.79 5.98
CA LEU A 81 -13.49 -12.33 6.96
C LEU A 81 -14.12 -12.52 8.33
N THR A 82 -14.90 -11.54 8.80
CA THR A 82 -15.59 -11.63 10.10
C THR A 82 -16.70 -12.66 10.08
N ALA A 83 -17.43 -12.82 8.97
CA ALA A 83 -18.42 -13.86 8.80
C ALA A 83 -17.80 -15.27 8.77
N ALA A 84 -16.54 -15.40 8.32
CA ALA A 84 -15.75 -16.63 8.39
C ALA A 84 -15.15 -16.86 9.79
N GLY A 85 -15.46 -16.01 10.78
CA GLY A 85 -15.00 -16.16 12.16
C GLY A 85 -13.65 -15.54 12.47
N ALA A 86 -13.20 -14.57 11.70
CA ALA A 86 -11.94 -13.88 11.95
C ALA A 86 -12.13 -12.57 12.75
N ARG A 87 -11.12 -12.22 13.56
CA ARG A 87 -10.90 -10.86 14.10
C ARG A 87 -9.91 -10.14 13.21
N VAL A 88 -10.33 -9.05 12.60
CA VAL A 88 -9.55 -8.33 11.58
C VAL A 88 -8.92 -7.08 12.15
N LEU A 89 -7.58 -6.98 12.07
CA LEU A 89 -6.81 -5.76 12.30
C LEU A 89 -6.48 -5.13 10.95
N SER A 90 -6.97 -3.93 10.69
CA SER A 90 -6.58 -3.12 9.53
C SER A 90 -5.95 -1.82 10.01
N TYR A 91 -4.88 -1.35 9.35
CA TYR A 91 -4.18 -0.14 9.74
C TYR A 91 -3.73 0.67 8.54
N ASP A 92 -3.47 1.95 8.75
CA ASP A 92 -2.94 2.83 7.73
C ASP A 92 -1.41 2.84 7.76
N LEU A 93 -0.79 2.56 6.62
CA LEU A 93 0.66 2.68 6.46
C LEU A 93 1.12 4.14 6.63
N TYR A 94 2.32 4.35 7.14
CA TYR A 94 2.89 5.67 7.27
C TYR A 94 2.83 6.46 5.96
N GLY A 95 2.34 7.70 6.05
CA GLY A 95 2.12 8.60 4.94
C GLY A 95 0.80 8.39 4.19
N ARG A 96 -0.10 7.54 4.67
CA ARG A 96 -1.43 7.24 4.10
C ARG A 96 -2.50 7.33 5.18
N GLY A 97 -3.73 7.53 4.75
CA GLY A 97 -4.88 7.59 5.66
C GLY A 97 -4.67 8.59 6.78
N PHE A 98 -4.88 8.13 7.99
CA PHE A 98 -4.77 8.91 9.22
C PHE A 98 -3.44 8.68 9.99
N SER A 99 -2.54 7.80 9.52
CA SER A 99 -1.24 7.60 10.13
C SER A 99 -0.28 8.74 9.83
N ASP A 100 0.69 8.99 10.71
CA ASP A 100 1.73 10.00 10.50
C ASP A 100 2.52 9.78 9.19
N ALA A 101 3.30 10.78 8.80
CA ALA A 101 4.23 10.70 7.67
C ALA A 101 5.67 10.95 8.15
N PRO A 102 6.26 10.02 8.93
CA PRO A 102 7.61 10.21 9.46
C PRO A 102 8.64 10.33 8.33
N PRO A 103 9.77 10.98 8.57
CA PRO A 103 10.87 11.06 7.63
C PRO A 103 11.54 9.69 7.45
N GLY A 104 12.28 9.54 6.35
CA GLY A 104 13.06 8.33 6.06
C GLY A 104 12.66 7.63 4.77
N ARG A 105 13.48 6.67 4.37
CA ARG A 105 13.22 5.84 3.19
C ARG A 105 12.22 4.74 3.55
N GLN A 106 11.13 4.67 2.80
CA GLN A 106 10.08 3.68 2.99
C GLN A 106 10.47 2.34 2.35
N THR A 107 11.40 1.64 3.00
CA THR A 107 11.91 0.32 2.63
C THR A 107 11.05 -0.81 3.23
N GLY A 108 11.35 -2.06 2.89
CA GLY A 108 10.76 -3.24 3.55
C GLY A 108 10.96 -3.19 5.07
N ALA A 109 12.18 -2.89 5.53
CA ALA A 109 12.50 -2.78 6.96
C ALA A 109 11.73 -1.64 7.67
N PHE A 110 11.49 -0.51 6.98
CA PHE A 110 10.69 0.59 7.53
C PHE A 110 9.25 0.16 7.83
N PHE A 111 8.58 -0.51 6.91
CA PHE A 111 7.21 -0.97 7.11
C PHE A 111 7.11 -2.23 7.99
N THR A 112 8.11 -3.13 7.91
CA THR A 112 8.19 -4.27 8.84
C THR A 112 8.28 -3.80 10.28
N ARG A 113 9.02 -2.70 10.56
CA ARG A 113 9.07 -2.10 11.89
C ARG A 113 7.70 -1.55 12.30
N GLN A 114 7.00 -0.77 11.43
CA GLN A 114 5.65 -0.29 11.74
C GLN A 114 4.72 -1.46 12.12
N LEU A 115 4.75 -2.54 11.34
CA LEU A 115 3.92 -3.71 11.58
C LEU A 115 4.31 -4.42 12.88
N SER A 116 5.60 -4.64 13.13
CA SER A 116 6.08 -5.26 14.38
C SER A 116 5.70 -4.45 15.61
N ASP A 117 5.88 -3.13 15.55
CA ASP A 117 5.53 -2.22 16.65
C ASP A 117 4.02 -2.23 16.93
N LEU A 118 3.19 -2.27 15.88
CA LEU A 118 1.74 -2.34 16.02
C LEU A 118 1.29 -3.68 16.65
N LEU A 119 1.86 -4.81 16.19
CA LEU A 119 1.56 -6.11 16.78
C LEU A 119 1.96 -6.16 18.26
N ALA A 120 3.13 -5.60 18.61
CA ALA A 120 3.59 -5.52 19.99
C ALA A 120 2.68 -4.60 20.86
N HIS A 121 2.24 -3.46 20.29
CA HIS A 121 1.32 -2.54 20.96
C HIS A 121 -0.02 -3.22 21.33
N GLU A 122 -0.52 -4.06 20.42
CA GLU A 122 -1.78 -4.81 20.59
C GLU A 122 -1.60 -6.13 21.36
N GLY A 123 -0.38 -6.45 21.82
CA GLY A 123 -0.10 -7.68 22.57
C GLY A 123 -0.27 -8.95 21.73
N ILE A 124 -0.09 -8.86 20.41
CA ILE A 124 -0.24 -9.98 19.48
C ILE A 124 1.11 -10.69 19.37
N ASP A 125 1.32 -11.76 20.13
CA ASP A 125 2.56 -12.55 20.13
C ASP A 125 2.43 -13.86 19.34
N ALA A 126 1.23 -14.40 19.23
CA ALA A 126 0.96 -15.62 18.47
C ALA A 126 1.09 -15.40 16.95
N PRO A 127 1.38 -16.45 16.17
CA PRO A 127 1.36 -16.39 14.73
C PRO A 127 -0.03 -16.03 14.18
N VAL A 128 -0.09 -15.07 13.26
CA VAL A 128 -1.35 -14.57 12.68
C VAL A 128 -1.39 -14.75 11.16
N THR A 129 -2.59 -14.68 10.59
CA THR A 129 -2.78 -14.62 9.14
C THR A 129 -2.61 -13.20 8.64
N PHE A 130 -1.82 -13.01 7.59
CA PHE A 130 -1.67 -11.72 6.91
C PHE A 130 -2.35 -11.71 5.57
N VAL A 131 -3.08 -10.63 5.28
CA VAL A 131 -3.61 -10.30 3.95
C VAL A 131 -2.94 -9.03 3.46
N GLY A 132 -2.11 -9.15 2.41
CA GLY A 132 -1.38 -8.00 1.85
C GLY A 132 -1.83 -7.68 0.43
N TYR A 133 -2.28 -6.45 0.18
CA TYR A 133 -2.69 -5.98 -1.14
C TYR A 133 -1.60 -5.11 -1.79
N SER A 134 -1.22 -5.41 -3.04
CA SER A 134 -0.29 -4.62 -3.83
C SER A 134 1.03 -4.38 -3.07
N MET A 135 1.39 -3.14 -2.74
CA MET A 135 2.53 -2.83 -1.86
C MET A 135 2.42 -3.51 -0.49
N GLY A 136 1.21 -3.65 0.06
CA GLY A 136 0.98 -4.41 1.29
C GLY A 136 1.40 -5.87 1.16
N GLY A 137 1.23 -6.47 -0.01
CA GLY A 137 1.75 -7.81 -0.32
C GLY A 137 3.28 -7.87 -0.22
N ALA A 138 3.98 -6.86 -0.73
CA ALA A 138 5.44 -6.75 -0.55
C ALA A 138 5.84 -6.58 0.92
N ILE A 139 5.08 -5.78 1.69
CA ILE A 139 5.35 -5.55 3.12
C ILE A 139 5.21 -6.85 3.92
N VAL A 140 4.10 -7.58 3.76
CA VAL A 140 3.88 -8.83 4.50
C VAL A 140 4.84 -9.94 4.05
N THR A 141 5.32 -9.90 2.81
CA THR A 141 6.39 -10.78 2.32
C THR A 141 7.72 -10.48 3.04
N CYS A 142 8.10 -9.20 3.15
CA CYS A 142 9.29 -8.80 3.92
C CYS A 142 9.16 -9.21 5.40
N PHE A 143 7.98 -9.00 6.00
CA PHE A 143 7.71 -9.37 7.39
C PHE A 143 7.82 -10.90 7.58
N ALA A 144 7.17 -11.70 6.73
CA ALA A 144 7.18 -13.15 6.82
C ALA A 144 8.59 -13.73 6.62
N ALA A 145 9.38 -13.14 5.75
CA ALA A 145 10.78 -13.54 5.58
C ALA A 145 11.66 -13.19 6.79
N ALA A 146 11.37 -12.08 7.50
CA ALA A 146 12.11 -11.67 8.70
C ALA A 146 11.65 -12.44 9.96
N HIS A 147 10.35 -12.70 10.10
CA HIS A 147 9.70 -13.25 11.29
C HIS A 147 8.77 -14.42 10.92
N PRO A 148 9.30 -15.55 10.39
CA PRO A 148 8.46 -16.66 9.93
C PRO A 148 7.66 -17.32 11.04
N ASP A 149 8.17 -17.30 12.26
CA ASP A 149 7.53 -17.77 13.50
C ASP A 149 6.28 -16.97 13.91
N ARG A 150 6.11 -15.75 13.36
CA ARG A 150 4.97 -14.86 13.62
C ARG A 150 3.87 -14.98 12.55
N VAL A 151 4.01 -15.87 11.58
CA VAL A 151 3.11 -15.99 10.42
C VAL A 151 2.47 -17.37 10.37
N HIS A 152 1.14 -17.40 10.57
CA HIS A 152 0.36 -18.61 10.40
C HIS A 152 0.08 -18.89 8.91
N ARG A 153 -0.33 -17.86 8.16
CA ARG A 153 -0.67 -17.94 6.73
C ARG A 153 -0.43 -16.59 6.04
N LEU A 154 -0.07 -16.63 4.77
CA LEU A 154 0.18 -15.45 3.96
C LEU A 154 -0.77 -15.42 2.75
N ALA A 155 -1.66 -14.42 2.69
CA ALA A 155 -2.57 -14.16 1.59
C ALA A 155 -2.12 -12.91 0.84
N LEU A 156 -1.77 -13.05 -0.43
CA LEU A 156 -1.22 -12.00 -1.28
C LEU A 156 -2.26 -11.61 -2.35
N VAL A 157 -2.69 -10.37 -2.37
CA VAL A 157 -3.67 -9.85 -3.32
C VAL A 157 -2.99 -8.91 -4.30
N ALA A 158 -2.86 -9.30 -5.56
CA ALA A 158 -2.12 -8.57 -6.59
C ALA A 158 -0.77 -8.01 -6.06
N PRO A 159 0.11 -8.87 -5.46
CA PRO A 159 1.26 -8.40 -4.70
C PRO A 159 2.31 -7.72 -5.57
N ALA A 160 2.86 -6.62 -5.08
CA ALA A 160 4.07 -6.00 -5.65
C ALA A 160 5.34 -6.76 -5.22
N GLY A 161 6.50 -6.37 -5.78
CA GLY A 161 7.78 -6.98 -5.45
C GLY A 161 8.16 -8.19 -6.30
N LEU A 162 7.44 -8.43 -7.41
CA LEU A 162 7.65 -9.57 -8.31
C LEU A 162 8.27 -9.18 -9.67
N GLY A 163 8.97 -8.03 -9.71
CA GLY A 163 9.71 -7.60 -10.90
C GLY A 163 8.86 -6.93 -11.97
N HIS A 164 7.72 -6.33 -11.62
CA HIS A 164 6.91 -5.54 -12.55
C HIS A 164 7.61 -4.22 -12.92
N ASP A 165 7.47 -3.78 -14.17
CA ASP A 165 8.03 -2.52 -14.66
C ASP A 165 7.08 -1.36 -14.36
N LEU A 166 7.54 -0.41 -13.56
CA LEU A 166 6.81 0.83 -13.25
C LEU A 166 6.73 1.82 -14.42
N GLY A 167 7.36 1.50 -15.55
CA GLY A 167 7.40 2.34 -16.74
C GLY A 167 8.47 3.43 -16.72
N PRO A 168 8.74 4.09 -17.88
CA PRO A 168 9.87 4.99 -18.04
C PRO A 168 9.78 6.26 -17.18
N ILE A 169 8.58 6.82 -17.02
CA ILE A 169 8.38 8.03 -16.22
C ILE A 169 8.67 7.74 -14.74
N ALA A 170 8.14 6.62 -14.20
CA ALA A 170 8.41 6.24 -12.82
C ALA A 170 9.90 5.92 -12.62
N ARG A 171 10.56 5.23 -13.57
CA ARG A 171 12.02 5.01 -13.52
C ARG A 171 12.80 6.32 -13.49
N PHE A 172 12.46 7.29 -14.35
CA PHE A 172 13.12 8.59 -14.35
C PHE A 172 12.90 9.34 -13.03
N THR A 173 11.65 9.46 -12.56
CA THR A 173 11.33 10.21 -11.34
C THR A 173 11.90 9.56 -10.08
N THR A 174 12.05 8.25 -10.07
CA THR A 174 12.67 7.52 -8.94
C THR A 174 14.19 7.56 -8.99
N GLY A 175 14.80 7.60 -10.19
CA GLY A 175 16.25 7.52 -10.39
C GLY A 175 16.98 8.87 -10.32
N VAL A 176 16.29 10.00 -10.55
CA VAL A 176 16.91 11.33 -10.60
C VAL A 176 16.49 12.16 -9.38
N PRO A 177 17.38 12.41 -8.42
CA PRO A 177 17.09 13.29 -7.28
C PRO A 177 16.76 14.72 -7.73
N VAL A 178 16.05 15.48 -6.91
CA VAL A 178 15.65 16.89 -7.08
C VAL A 178 14.74 17.10 -8.29
N LEU A 179 15.25 16.90 -9.52
CA LEU A 179 14.45 17.08 -10.74
C LEU A 179 13.34 16.02 -10.84
N GLY A 180 13.65 14.78 -10.53
CA GLY A 180 12.67 13.70 -10.46
C GLY A 180 11.61 13.96 -9.38
N ASP A 181 12.01 14.48 -8.21
CA ASP A 181 11.09 14.87 -7.15
C ASP A 181 10.12 15.95 -7.62
N TRP A 182 10.65 17.00 -8.25
CA TRP A 182 9.85 18.07 -8.82
C TRP A 182 8.85 17.57 -9.86
N LEU A 183 9.32 16.79 -10.83
CA LEU A 183 8.47 16.18 -11.86
C LEU A 183 7.41 15.27 -11.27
N PHE A 184 7.77 14.43 -10.30
CA PHE A 184 6.83 13.56 -9.61
C PHE A 184 5.69 14.37 -8.98
N HIS A 185 6.02 15.40 -8.19
CA HIS A 185 5.01 16.23 -7.54
C HIS A 185 4.13 17.02 -8.52
N MET A 186 4.63 17.29 -9.73
CA MET A 186 3.86 18.00 -10.77
C MET A 186 2.98 17.06 -11.59
N MET A 187 3.44 15.84 -11.90
CA MET A 187 2.78 14.95 -12.85
C MET A 187 1.95 13.86 -12.17
N TYR A 188 2.46 13.25 -11.12
CA TYR A 188 1.83 12.11 -10.46
C TYR A 188 0.41 12.37 -9.97
N PRO A 189 0.05 13.54 -9.38
CA PRO A 189 -1.33 13.82 -8.99
C PRO A 189 -2.32 13.79 -10.15
N ARG A 190 -1.89 14.21 -11.36
CA ARG A 190 -2.74 14.14 -12.55
C ARG A 190 -2.92 12.71 -13.04
N GLN A 191 -1.84 11.93 -13.05
CA GLN A 191 -1.88 10.51 -13.42
C GLN A 191 -2.77 9.71 -12.46
N LEU A 192 -2.62 9.92 -11.16
CA LEU A 192 -3.43 9.25 -10.14
C LEU A 192 -4.91 9.62 -10.29
N ARG A 193 -5.25 10.90 -10.49
CA ARG A 193 -6.62 11.32 -10.75
C ARG A 193 -7.21 10.66 -12.01
N ALA A 194 -6.45 10.58 -13.07
CA ALA A 194 -6.88 9.93 -14.33
C ALA A 194 -7.13 8.43 -14.14
N GLY A 195 -6.25 7.73 -13.39
CA GLY A 195 -6.43 6.33 -13.05
C GLY A 195 -7.69 6.09 -12.21
N ILE A 196 -7.90 6.89 -11.16
CA ILE A 196 -9.09 6.81 -10.30
C ILE A 196 -10.37 7.12 -11.09
N ALA A 197 -10.33 8.13 -11.96
CA ALA A 197 -11.48 8.49 -12.80
C ALA A 197 -11.88 7.35 -13.75
N ALA A 198 -10.93 6.59 -14.27
CA ALA A 198 -11.20 5.44 -15.13
C ALA A 198 -11.93 4.29 -14.39
N GLU A 199 -11.76 4.20 -13.08
CA GLU A 199 -12.42 3.19 -12.23
C GLU A 199 -13.78 3.64 -11.67
N ARG A 200 -14.14 4.92 -11.80
CA ARG A 200 -15.35 5.51 -11.16
C ARG A 200 -16.66 4.82 -11.56
N ALA A 201 -16.74 4.27 -12.76
CA ALA A 201 -17.92 3.58 -13.26
C ALA A 201 -17.97 2.09 -12.91
N LEU A 202 -16.90 1.54 -12.34
CA LEU A 202 -16.85 0.14 -11.96
C LEU A 202 -17.67 -0.10 -10.69
N PRO A 203 -18.37 -1.25 -10.59
CA PRO A 203 -18.98 -1.68 -9.34
C PRO A 203 -17.96 -1.72 -8.21
N SER A 204 -18.35 -1.31 -7.02
CA SER A 204 -17.47 -1.33 -5.85
C SER A 204 -18.21 -1.71 -4.58
N SER A 205 -17.65 -2.62 -3.81
CA SER A 205 -18.12 -2.97 -2.47
C SER A 205 -17.77 -1.90 -1.42
N VAL A 206 -16.94 -0.92 -1.78
CA VAL A 206 -16.56 0.19 -0.91
C VAL A 206 -17.21 1.47 -1.41
N GLN A 207 -18.22 1.95 -0.69
CA GLN A 207 -18.93 3.17 -1.07
C GLN A 207 -17.99 4.37 -1.14
N GLY A 208 -18.03 5.11 -2.25
CA GLY A 208 -17.23 6.32 -2.44
C GLY A 208 -15.72 6.08 -2.52
N ILE A 209 -15.27 4.88 -2.91
CA ILE A 209 -13.85 4.51 -2.96
C ILE A 209 -13.00 5.52 -3.72
N THR A 210 -13.48 5.99 -4.87
CA THR A 210 -12.77 6.95 -5.71
C THR A 210 -12.59 8.31 -5.04
N ASP A 211 -13.58 8.77 -4.28
CA ASP A 211 -13.49 10.04 -3.56
C ASP A 211 -12.57 9.93 -2.33
N LEU A 212 -12.59 8.78 -1.64
CA LEU A 212 -11.65 8.46 -0.57
C LEU A 212 -10.19 8.40 -1.07
N GLN A 213 -9.96 7.83 -2.27
CA GLN A 213 -8.65 7.80 -2.92
C GLN A 213 -8.21 9.22 -3.32
N LEU A 214 -9.10 10.03 -3.90
CA LEU A 214 -8.80 11.40 -4.31
C LEU A 214 -8.44 12.27 -3.10
N ALA A 215 -9.10 12.10 -1.98
CA ALA A 215 -8.84 12.83 -0.74
C ALA A 215 -7.39 12.61 -0.23
N GLN A 216 -6.75 11.49 -0.57
CA GLN A 216 -5.34 11.27 -0.21
C GLN A 216 -4.40 12.31 -0.86
N LEU A 217 -4.76 12.85 -2.02
CA LEU A 217 -3.97 13.90 -2.69
C LEU A 217 -3.97 15.23 -1.92
N ASP A 218 -4.95 15.45 -1.06
CA ASP A 218 -5.05 16.66 -0.25
C ASP A 218 -4.36 16.52 1.11
N ARG A 219 -3.84 15.31 1.43
CA ARG A 219 -3.11 15.02 2.66
C ARG A 219 -1.64 15.42 2.54
N ARG A 220 -1.14 16.21 3.51
CA ARG A 220 0.27 16.56 3.61
C ARG A 220 1.14 15.32 3.85
N GLY A 221 2.25 15.23 3.14
CA GLY A 221 3.17 14.09 3.22
C GLY A 221 2.83 12.91 2.32
N PHE A 222 1.63 12.84 1.73
CA PHE A 222 1.22 11.72 0.90
C PHE A 222 2.13 11.52 -0.32
N LEU A 223 2.33 12.54 -1.14
CA LEU A 223 3.15 12.41 -2.36
C LEU A 223 4.61 12.08 -2.04
N ARG A 224 5.18 12.70 -1.00
CA ARG A 224 6.54 12.38 -0.53
C ARG A 224 6.63 10.92 -0.12
N SER A 225 5.65 10.41 0.59
CA SER A 225 5.60 9.02 1.05
C SER A 225 5.43 8.05 -0.11
N VAL A 226 4.59 8.36 -1.11
CA VAL A 226 4.45 7.55 -2.32
C VAL A 226 5.79 7.46 -3.07
N LEU A 227 6.46 8.59 -3.31
CA LEU A 227 7.77 8.61 -3.98
C LEU A 227 8.82 7.84 -3.18
N SER A 228 8.83 7.97 -1.85
CA SER A 228 9.74 7.23 -0.97
C SER A 228 9.51 5.73 -1.04
N SER A 229 8.26 5.26 -1.12
CA SER A 229 7.94 3.84 -1.31
C SER A 229 8.36 3.31 -2.69
N LEU A 230 8.17 4.12 -3.75
CA LEU A 230 8.63 3.76 -5.11
C LEU A 230 10.16 3.60 -5.18
N ARG A 231 10.89 4.41 -4.43
CA ARG A 231 12.36 4.35 -4.30
C ARG A 231 12.85 3.35 -3.25
N GLY A 232 11.95 2.87 -2.40
CA GLY A 232 12.21 1.95 -1.30
C GLY A 232 11.73 0.55 -1.59
N ILE A 233 10.65 0.14 -0.93
CA ILE A 233 10.13 -1.23 -0.99
C ILE A 233 9.72 -1.68 -2.39
N LEU A 234 9.30 -0.76 -3.27
CA LEU A 234 8.87 -1.08 -4.64
C LEU A 234 10.00 -1.01 -5.67
N HIS A 235 11.24 -0.71 -5.24
CA HIS A 235 12.35 -0.51 -6.16
C HIS A 235 12.93 -1.82 -6.73
N ALA A 236 12.93 -2.89 -5.92
CA ALA A 236 13.56 -4.14 -6.28
C ALA A 236 12.62 -5.34 -6.10
N PRO A 237 12.83 -6.43 -6.86
CA PRO A 237 12.12 -7.68 -6.64
C PRO A 237 12.45 -8.29 -5.27
N LEU A 238 11.48 -9.00 -4.69
CA LEU A 238 11.59 -9.69 -3.40
C LEU A 238 11.85 -11.21 -3.59
N GLU A 239 12.73 -11.56 -4.52
CA GLU A 239 13.05 -12.96 -4.83
C GLU A 239 13.61 -13.69 -3.61
N ALA A 240 14.55 -13.06 -2.90
CA ALA A 240 15.20 -13.65 -1.73
C ALA A 240 14.20 -13.96 -0.61
N GLU A 241 13.28 -13.02 -0.36
CA GLU A 241 12.21 -13.15 0.63
C GLU A 241 11.25 -14.29 0.27
N HIS A 242 10.78 -14.35 -0.97
CA HIS A 242 9.89 -15.42 -1.42
C HIS A 242 10.57 -16.80 -1.35
N ARG A 243 11.84 -16.92 -1.74
CA ARG A 243 12.61 -18.16 -1.62
C ARG A 243 12.80 -18.58 -0.16
N LYS A 244 13.03 -17.61 0.73
CA LYS A 244 13.15 -17.89 2.16
C LYS A 244 11.81 -18.41 2.72
N ILE A 245 10.68 -17.75 2.39
CA ILE A 245 9.34 -18.19 2.80
C ILE A 245 9.03 -19.60 2.28
N ALA A 246 9.42 -19.94 1.06
CA ALA A 246 9.24 -21.29 0.49
C ALA A 246 9.88 -22.40 1.34
N GLY A 247 10.97 -22.08 2.04
CA GLY A 247 11.67 -23.00 2.96
C GLY A 247 11.06 -23.10 4.37
N THR A 248 10.05 -22.28 4.70
CA THR A 248 9.49 -22.24 6.07
C THR A 248 8.27 -23.12 6.28
N GLY A 249 7.62 -23.57 5.20
CA GLY A 249 6.35 -24.29 5.28
C GLY A 249 5.11 -23.40 5.51
N ILE A 250 5.26 -22.07 5.58
CA ILE A 250 4.14 -21.14 5.70
C ILE A 250 3.22 -21.28 4.47
N PRO A 251 1.91 -21.55 4.64
CA PRO A 251 0.98 -21.58 3.53
C PRO A 251 0.86 -20.21 2.86
N VAL A 252 1.07 -20.15 1.55
CA VAL A 252 0.96 -18.91 0.76
C VAL A 252 -0.14 -19.08 -0.29
N THR A 253 -1.09 -18.14 -0.31
CA THR A 253 -2.09 -18.01 -1.38
C THR A 253 -1.91 -16.66 -2.05
N ALA A 254 -1.82 -16.62 -3.38
CA ALA A 254 -1.76 -15.38 -4.16
C ALA A 254 -2.97 -15.29 -5.10
N VAL A 255 -3.64 -14.14 -5.12
CA VAL A 255 -4.81 -13.88 -5.98
C VAL A 255 -4.50 -12.73 -6.92
N TRP A 256 -4.78 -12.93 -8.21
CA TRP A 256 -4.42 -12.02 -9.30
C TRP A 256 -5.66 -11.57 -10.06
N GLY A 257 -5.66 -10.34 -10.54
CA GLY A 257 -6.64 -9.89 -11.54
C GLY A 257 -6.12 -10.18 -12.96
N ARG A 258 -6.94 -10.78 -13.81
CA ARG A 258 -6.53 -11.04 -15.20
C ARG A 258 -6.27 -9.77 -15.98
N GLU A 259 -7.05 -8.72 -15.71
CA GLU A 259 -6.99 -7.42 -16.40
C GLU A 259 -6.14 -6.39 -15.64
N ASP A 260 -5.34 -6.84 -14.66
CA ASP A 260 -4.47 -5.97 -13.88
C ASP A 260 -3.34 -5.40 -14.75
N LYS A 261 -3.39 -4.07 -14.95
CA LYS A 261 -2.38 -3.32 -15.72
C LYS A 261 -1.26 -2.77 -14.83
N VAL A 262 -1.42 -2.82 -13.51
CA VAL A 262 -0.41 -2.36 -12.53
C VAL A 262 0.51 -3.50 -12.16
N ILE A 263 -0.05 -4.68 -11.83
CA ILE A 263 0.70 -5.91 -11.56
C ILE A 263 0.29 -6.97 -12.60
N PRO A 264 0.93 -6.99 -13.78
CA PRO A 264 0.57 -7.91 -14.84
C PRO A 264 0.76 -9.38 -14.46
N LEU A 265 -0.02 -10.29 -15.06
CA LEU A 265 0.06 -11.73 -14.81
C LEU A 265 1.45 -12.36 -15.01
N GLY A 266 2.40 -11.65 -15.63
CA GLY A 266 3.81 -12.05 -15.64
C GLY A 266 4.42 -12.26 -14.25
N ALA A 267 3.93 -11.54 -13.25
CA ALA A 267 4.34 -11.64 -11.85
C ALA A 267 4.00 -13.01 -11.23
N LEU A 268 2.89 -13.64 -11.65
CA LEU A 268 2.51 -14.99 -11.26
C LEU A 268 3.63 -16.00 -11.56
N ARG A 269 4.27 -15.89 -12.72
CA ARG A 269 5.39 -16.78 -13.10
C ARG A 269 6.62 -16.56 -12.23
N ALA A 270 6.88 -15.33 -11.77
CA ALA A 270 7.97 -15.04 -10.85
C ALA A 270 7.71 -15.72 -9.49
N LEU A 271 6.50 -15.58 -8.95
CA LEU A 271 6.13 -16.24 -7.70
C LEU A 271 6.22 -17.77 -7.81
N ALA A 272 5.72 -18.36 -8.90
CA ALA A 272 5.81 -19.81 -9.12
C ALA A 272 7.27 -20.33 -9.15
N ARG A 273 8.23 -19.52 -9.65
CA ARG A 273 9.66 -19.89 -9.63
C ARG A 273 10.28 -19.71 -8.25
N TRP A 274 9.87 -18.70 -7.47
CA TRP A 274 10.49 -18.35 -6.21
C TRP A 274 9.87 -19.08 -5.02
N ASN A 275 8.58 -19.37 -5.09
CA ASN A 275 7.83 -20.16 -4.12
C ASN A 275 6.86 -21.11 -4.82
N PRO A 276 7.34 -22.28 -5.28
CA PRO A 276 6.51 -23.23 -6.04
C PRO A 276 5.32 -23.80 -5.24
N ALA A 277 5.38 -23.75 -3.91
CA ALA A 277 4.30 -24.23 -3.04
C ALA A 277 3.15 -23.21 -2.89
N ALA A 278 3.32 -21.97 -3.37
CA ALA A 278 2.28 -20.96 -3.30
C ALA A 278 1.09 -21.34 -4.20
N ARG A 279 -0.11 -21.40 -3.61
CA ARG A 279 -1.36 -21.53 -4.36
C ARG A 279 -1.63 -20.21 -5.08
N GLN A 280 -2.02 -20.27 -6.34
CA GLN A 280 -2.27 -19.08 -7.13
C GLN A 280 -3.62 -19.15 -7.83
N GLU A 281 -4.43 -18.11 -7.66
CA GLU A 281 -5.78 -17.98 -8.23
C GLU A 281 -5.85 -16.72 -9.11
N VAL A 282 -6.56 -16.81 -10.24
CA VAL A 282 -6.75 -15.70 -11.16
C VAL A 282 -8.24 -15.39 -11.26
N ILE A 283 -8.61 -14.13 -11.02
CA ILE A 283 -9.99 -13.65 -11.14
C ILE A 283 -10.15 -13.00 -12.52
N ASP A 284 -11.00 -13.56 -13.36
CA ASP A 284 -11.31 -13.04 -14.69
C ASP A 284 -12.09 -11.73 -14.58
N GLY A 285 -11.81 -10.79 -15.47
CA GLY A 285 -12.42 -9.46 -15.48
C GLY A 285 -11.90 -8.50 -14.41
N ALA A 286 -11.12 -8.98 -13.44
CA ALA A 286 -10.59 -8.16 -12.36
C ALA A 286 -9.35 -7.38 -12.80
N GLY A 287 -9.35 -6.07 -12.55
CA GLY A 287 -8.18 -5.20 -12.62
C GLY A 287 -7.44 -5.14 -11.29
N HIS A 288 -6.59 -4.09 -11.13
CA HIS A 288 -5.82 -3.90 -9.88
C HIS A 288 -6.70 -3.69 -8.66
N GLY A 289 -7.88 -3.06 -8.83
CA GLY A 289 -8.85 -2.80 -7.76
C GLY A 289 -9.68 -4.02 -7.31
N LEU A 290 -9.22 -5.26 -7.53
CA LEU A 290 -9.98 -6.49 -7.22
C LEU A 290 -10.45 -6.58 -5.75
N THR A 291 -9.79 -5.92 -4.82
CA THR A 291 -10.19 -5.85 -3.41
C THR A 291 -11.58 -5.25 -3.19
N TYR A 292 -12.00 -4.33 -4.07
CA TYR A 292 -13.29 -3.63 -3.97
C TYR A 292 -14.18 -3.83 -5.20
N THR A 293 -13.65 -4.27 -6.34
CA THR A 293 -14.45 -4.52 -7.54
C THR A 293 -14.92 -5.98 -7.66
N HIS A 294 -14.16 -6.93 -7.09
CA HIS A 294 -14.40 -8.36 -7.17
C HIS A 294 -14.31 -9.03 -5.79
N THR A 295 -14.81 -8.35 -4.76
CA THR A 295 -14.62 -8.72 -3.35
C THR A 295 -15.13 -10.12 -3.02
N ASP A 296 -16.31 -10.52 -3.53
CA ASP A 296 -16.88 -11.85 -3.26
C ASP A 296 -16.03 -12.99 -3.88
N GLN A 297 -15.49 -12.74 -5.08
CA GLN A 297 -14.60 -13.70 -5.74
C GLN A 297 -13.27 -13.77 -5.01
N LEU A 298 -12.74 -12.62 -4.57
CA LEU A 298 -11.53 -12.54 -3.77
C LEU A 298 -11.69 -13.29 -2.44
N ALA A 299 -12.80 -13.07 -1.71
CA ALA A 299 -13.06 -13.76 -0.45
C ALA A 299 -13.05 -15.29 -0.62
N ARG A 300 -13.71 -15.80 -1.66
CA ARG A 300 -13.69 -17.24 -1.97
C ARG A 300 -12.29 -17.74 -2.36
N ALA A 301 -11.54 -16.97 -3.15
CA ALA A 301 -10.19 -17.36 -3.58
C ALA A 301 -9.19 -17.39 -2.42
N LEU A 302 -9.35 -16.51 -1.44
CA LEU A 302 -8.50 -16.47 -0.25
C LEU A 302 -8.73 -17.68 0.65
N ASP A 303 -9.98 -18.17 0.77
CA ASP A 303 -10.34 -19.36 1.56
C ASP A 303 -9.75 -19.28 2.99
N LEU A 304 -10.08 -18.19 3.70
CA LEU A 304 -9.57 -17.83 5.03
C LEU A 304 -10.60 -18.14 6.12
#